data_11fb5ca742bb329f72c952cd3e793bd0
#
_entry.id   11fb5ca742bb329f72c952cd3e793bd0
#
_cell.length_a   1.000
_cell.length_b   1.000
_cell.length_c   1.000
_cell.angle_alpha   90.00
_cell.angle_beta   90.00
_cell.angle_gamma   90.00
#
_symmetry.space_group_name_H-M   'P 1'
#
loop_
_entity.id
_entity.type
_entity.pdbx_description
1 polymer ?
#
loop_
_entity_poly.entity_id
_entity_poly.type
_entity_poly.pdbx_seq_one_letter_code
_entity_poly.pdbx_strand_id
1 'polypeptide(L)'
;MPNVNASGFGLDMGATLEMDISGVPIIDGFFGKKKTLRVSMSITDIGKITYDENPTSFTANGTFDFTGSGNDQEPGDFYDDLADSLKNKVYGDFDAEDIDGIEYELPTMFNFGASLTMGKLTTSVDYGVGFNDSGTNSKRSTLNLGLEYRLLGLVPLRFGTRVGGYSSTVYSAGAGIDLNFLEFSAGLSLVGNDTENGGSVAAAFSGLVLRF
;
A
#
# COMPACT_ATOMS: atom_id res chain seq x y z
N MET A 1 26.88 19.03 -4.32
CA MET A 1 25.73 18.40 -3.64
C MET A 1 26.16 18.21 -2.21
N PRO A 2 25.40 18.61 -1.20
CA PRO A 2 25.72 18.31 0.18
C PRO A 2 25.78 16.78 0.34
N ASN A 3 26.84 16.28 0.96
CA ASN A 3 26.90 14.87 1.35
C ASN A 3 25.88 14.68 2.49
N VAL A 4 24.76 14.07 2.19
CA VAL A 4 23.80 13.69 3.23
C VAL A 4 24.27 12.35 3.77
N ASN A 5 24.86 12.36 4.97
CA ASN A 5 25.18 11.13 5.69
C ASN A 5 23.96 10.72 6.52
N ALA A 6 23.43 9.57 6.20
CA ALA A 6 22.38 8.93 6.99
C ALA A 6 22.83 7.53 7.37
N SER A 7 22.59 7.15 8.60
CA SER A 7 22.81 5.81 9.10
C SER A 7 21.54 5.23 9.73
N GLY A 8 21.37 3.94 9.69
CA GLY A 8 20.21 3.31 10.28
C GLY A 8 20.26 1.79 10.20
N PHE A 9 19.32 1.16 10.87
CA PHE A 9 19.10 -0.27 10.74
C PHE A 9 17.62 -0.57 10.64
N GLY A 10 17.29 -1.65 9.93
CA GLY A 10 15.96 -2.20 9.85
C GLY A 10 15.99 -3.71 10.09
N LEU A 11 14.97 -4.24 10.72
CA LEU A 11 14.80 -5.65 10.99
C LEU A 11 13.41 -6.11 10.60
N ASP A 12 13.35 -7.18 9.80
CA ASP A 12 12.13 -7.87 9.42
C ASP A 12 12.13 -9.27 10.01
N MET A 13 11.02 -9.69 10.57
CA MET A 13 10.82 -11.04 11.08
C MET A 13 9.49 -11.58 10.62
N GLY A 14 9.45 -12.85 10.23
CA GLY A 14 8.23 -13.50 9.82
C GLY A 14 8.31 -15.01 9.89
N ALA A 15 7.15 -15.62 9.99
CA ALA A 15 7.00 -17.07 9.98
C ALA A 15 5.77 -17.47 9.17
N THR A 16 5.88 -18.57 8.46
CA THR A 16 4.77 -19.21 7.75
C THR A 16 4.70 -20.68 8.12
N LEU A 17 3.51 -21.13 8.49
CA LEU A 17 3.20 -22.52 8.74
C LEU A 17 2.24 -23.00 7.67
N GLU A 18 2.57 -24.10 7.03
CA GLU A 18 1.70 -24.79 6.09
C GLU A 18 1.38 -26.19 6.60
N MET A 19 0.11 -26.54 6.62
CA MET A 19 -0.38 -27.80 7.15
C MET A 19 -1.31 -28.46 6.15
N ASP A 20 -1.10 -29.77 5.91
CA ASP A 20 -2.10 -30.60 5.23
C ASP A 20 -3.19 -31.01 6.25
N ILE A 21 -4.39 -30.53 6.01
CA ILE A 21 -5.57 -30.82 6.85
C ILE A 21 -6.60 -31.69 6.12
N SER A 22 -6.18 -32.45 5.13
CA SER A 22 -7.05 -33.28 4.30
C SER A 22 -7.83 -34.33 5.09
N GLY A 23 -7.35 -34.73 6.27
CA GLY A 23 -8.03 -35.65 7.17
C GLY A 23 -9.19 -35.04 7.98
N VAL A 24 -9.37 -33.72 7.94
CA VAL A 24 -10.45 -33.04 8.66
C VAL A 24 -11.70 -32.97 7.77
N PRO A 25 -12.83 -33.51 8.14
CA PRO A 25 -14.07 -33.47 7.35
C PRO A 25 -14.68 -32.08 7.35
N ILE A 26 -14.18 -31.20 6.50
CA ILE A 26 -14.75 -29.89 6.23
C ILE A 26 -15.22 -29.88 4.78
N ILE A 27 -16.53 -29.96 4.54
CA ILE A 27 -17.17 -29.83 3.20
C ILE A 27 -16.50 -30.73 2.14
N ASP A 28 -16.34 -32.01 2.45
CA ASP A 28 -15.62 -32.99 1.60
C ASP A 28 -16.25 -33.20 0.22
N GLY A 29 -17.53 -32.94 0.05
CA GLY A 29 -18.26 -33.28 -1.18
C GLY A 29 -18.11 -32.26 -2.31
N PHE A 30 -17.75 -31.02 -2.05
CA PHE A 30 -17.85 -29.93 -3.04
C PHE A 30 -16.49 -29.49 -3.62
N PHE A 31 -15.40 -29.48 -2.82
CA PHE A 31 -14.15 -28.84 -3.19
C PHE A 31 -12.94 -29.77 -3.31
N GLY A 32 -13.14 -31.08 -3.20
CA GLY A 32 -12.08 -32.07 -3.29
C GLY A 32 -11.49 -32.47 -1.93
N LYS A 33 -10.71 -33.55 -1.92
CA LYS A 33 -10.19 -34.15 -0.67
C LYS A 33 -8.93 -33.46 -0.15
N LYS A 34 -8.13 -32.83 -1.03
CA LYS A 34 -6.88 -32.17 -0.63
C LYS A 34 -7.18 -30.80 -0.05
N LYS A 35 -6.75 -30.57 1.19
CA LYS A 35 -6.94 -29.32 1.92
C LYS A 35 -5.62 -28.89 2.53
N THR A 36 -5.24 -27.65 2.28
CA THR A 36 -4.01 -27.05 2.82
C THR A 36 -4.37 -25.78 3.55
N LEU A 37 -4.00 -25.70 4.83
CA LEU A 37 -4.07 -24.48 5.62
C LEU A 37 -2.68 -23.85 5.68
N ARG A 38 -2.58 -22.57 5.31
CA ARG A 38 -1.37 -21.76 5.47
C ARG A 38 -1.69 -20.61 6.42
N VAL A 39 -0.83 -20.42 7.41
CA VAL A 39 -0.91 -19.28 8.35
C VAL A 39 0.44 -18.59 8.36
N SER A 40 0.44 -17.28 8.28
CA SER A 40 1.65 -16.47 8.27
C SER A 40 1.51 -15.27 9.19
N MET A 41 2.62 -14.85 9.77
CA MET A 41 2.72 -13.59 10.50
C MET A 41 4.08 -12.96 10.26
N SER A 42 4.12 -11.63 10.25
CA SER A 42 5.36 -10.88 10.14
C SER A 42 5.28 -9.55 10.86
N ILE A 43 6.45 -9.08 11.29
CA ILE A 43 6.68 -7.69 11.67
C ILE A 43 7.82 -7.21 10.78
N THR A 44 7.60 -6.10 10.08
CA THR A 44 8.56 -5.53 9.13
C THR A 44 8.95 -4.13 9.55
N ASP A 45 10.12 -3.69 9.05
CA ASP A 45 10.62 -2.32 9.21
C ASP A 45 10.76 -1.89 10.69
N ILE A 46 11.23 -2.79 11.57
CA ILE A 46 11.55 -2.44 12.95
C ILE A 46 12.88 -1.70 12.95
N GLY A 47 12.87 -0.39 13.20
CA GLY A 47 14.13 0.36 13.24
C GLY A 47 13.95 1.84 12.98
N LYS A 48 15.08 2.50 12.70
CA LYS A 48 15.14 3.94 12.47
C LYS A 48 16.29 4.31 11.55
N ILE A 49 16.19 5.48 10.95
CA ILE A 49 17.25 6.15 10.19
C ILE A 49 17.56 7.47 10.89
N THR A 50 18.83 7.75 11.09
CA THR A 50 19.33 9.00 11.65
C THR A 50 20.12 9.74 10.57
N TYR A 51 19.80 11.00 10.36
CA TYR A 51 20.52 11.93 9.48
C TYR A 51 21.40 12.82 10.37
N ASP A 52 22.70 12.64 10.29
CA ASP A 52 23.67 13.21 11.25
C ASP A 52 24.35 14.49 10.77
N GLU A 53 24.35 14.79 9.46
CA GLU A 53 25.07 15.95 8.93
C GLU A 53 24.13 17.09 8.54
N ASN A 54 24.19 18.17 9.32
CA ASN A 54 23.58 19.49 9.03
C ASN A 54 22.12 19.43 8.51
N PRO A 55 21.21 18.67 9.15
CA PRO A 55 19.82 18.76 8.78
C PRO A 55 19.31 20.17 9.14
N THR A 56 18.60 20.78 8.22
CA THR A 56 17.97 22.08 8.42
C THR A 56 16.48 21.88 8.59
N SER A 57 15.95 22.34 9.70
CA SER A 57 14.51 22.41 9.93
C SER A 57 13.96 23.74 9.46
N PHE A 58 12.87 23.73 8.73
CA PHE A 58 12.12 24.94 8.42
C PHE A 58 10.64 24.71 8.70
N THR A 59 9.99 25.73 9.23
CA THR A 59 8.54 25.72 9.44
C THR A 59 7.93 26.83 8.60
N ALA A 60 6.96 26.48 7.77
CA ALA A 60 6.15 27.42 7.02
C ALA A 60 4.72 27.38 7.56
N ASN A 61 4.24 28.51 8.08
CA ASN A 61 2.88 28.70 8.55
C ASN A 61 2.26 29.86 7.78
N GLY A 62 1.28 29.56 6.93
CA GLY A 62 0.58 30.61 6.20
C GLY A 62 -0.54 30.04 5.33
N THR A 63 -1.44 30.94 4.94
CA THR A 63 -2.48 30.65 3.96
C THR A 63 -2.11 31.40 2.67
N PHE A 64 -2.04 30.67 1.58
CA PHE A 64 -1.80 31.26 0.27
C PHE A 64 -3.07 31.16 -0.58
N ASP A 65 -3.67 32.31 -0.85
CA ASP A 65 -4.81 32.42 -1.77
C ASP A 65 -4.30 32.91 -3.14
N PHE A 66 -4.27 32.02 -4.10
CA PHE A 66 -3.91 32.34 -5.47
C PHE A 66 -5.15 32.71 -6.28
N THR A 67 -5.24 33.98 -6.64
CA THR A 67 -6.38 34.54 -7.41
C THR A 67 -6.15 34.51 -8.93
N GLY A 68 -5.06 33.92 -9.39
CA GLY A 68 -4.67 33.89 -10.81
C GLY A 68 -3.85 35.12 -11.22
N SER A 69 -3.20 35.04 -12.38
CA SER A 69 -2.56 36.19 -13.01
C SER A 69 -3.62 37.08 -13.63
N GLY A 70 -3.50 38.38 -13.47
CA GLY A 70 -4.30 39.36 -14.28
C GLY A 70 -4.08 39.15 -15.78
N ASN A 71 -5.06 39.52 -16.59
CA ASN A 71 -5.05 39.28 -18.05
C ASN A 71 -3.92 39.95 -18.82
N ASP A 72 -3.03 40.74 -18.19
CA ASP A 72 -2.06 41.61 -18.82
C ASP A 72 -0.59 41.24 -18.46
N GLN A 73 -0.34 40.07 -17.82
CA GLN A 73 1.02 39.66 -17.45
C GLN A 73 1.65 38.74 -18.52
N GLU A 74 2.92 38.97 -18.82
CA GLU A 74 3.69 38.03 -19.64
C GLU A 74 3.92 36.71 -18.90
N PRO A 75 4.00 35.55 -19.58
CA PRO A 75 4.15 34.24 -18.92
C PRO A 75 5.38 34.11 -18.02
N GLY A 76 6.42 34.91 -18.26
CA GLY A 76 7.63 34.93 -17.41
C GLY A 76 7.39 35.61 -16.07
N ASP A 77 6.70 36.72 -16.06
CA ASP A 77 6.42 37.51 -14.86
C ASP A 77 5.48 36.74 -13.89
N PHE A 78 4.62 35.90 -14.45
CA PHE A 78 3.74 35.05 -13.65
C PHE A 78 4.50 34.10 -12.70
N TYR A 79 5.54 33.45 -13.19
CA TYR A 79 6.32 32.50 -12.38
C TYR A 79 7.15 33.23 -11.32
N ASP A 80 7.68 34.40 -11.64
CA ASP A 80 8.45 35.23 -10.72
C ASP A 80 7.54 35.81 -9.61
N ASP A 81 6.35 36.32 -9.96
CA ASP A 81 5.35 36.82 -9.01
C ASP A 81 4.79 35.70 -8.13
N LEU A 82 4.60 34.49 -8.68
CA LEU A 82 4.18 33.33 -7.92
C LEU A 82 5.28 32.90 -6.94
N ALA A 83 6.52 32.84 -7.39
CA ALA A 83 7.66 32.48 -6.55
C ALA A 83 7.87 33.49 -5.41
N ASP A 84 7.78 34.78 -5.71
CA ASP A 84 7.90 35.86 -4.71
C ASP A 84 6.69 35.85 -3.73
N SER A 85 5.50 35.59 -4.23
CA SER A 85 4.30 35.47 -3.38
C SER A 85 4.37 34.24 -2.46
N LEU A 86 4.85 33.12 -2.96
CA LEU A 86 5.10 31.91 -2.15
C LEU A 86 6.16 32.21 -1.09
N LYS A 87 7.29 32.82 -1.50
CA LYS A 87 8.39 33.13 -0.61
C LYS A 87 7.99 34.11 0.49
N ASN A 88 7.26 35.15 0.16
CA ASN A 88 6.94 36.22 1.10
C ASN A 88 5.66 35.96 1.92
N LYS A 89 4.69 35.20 1.41
CA LYS A 89 3.40 34.97 2.09
C LYS A 89 3.27 33.60 2.74
N VAL A 90 3.93 32.58 2.18
CA VAL A 90 3.85 31.22 2.71
C VAL A 90 5.02 30.91 3.62
N TYR A 91 6.21 31.32 3.23
CA TYR A 91 7.42 31.03 3.99
C TYR A 91 7.73 32.08 5.08
N GLY A 92 7.17 33.29 5.00
CA GLY A 92 7.42 34.36 5.99
C GLY A 92 8.90 34.64 6.18
N ASP A 93 9.28 34.99 7.41
CA ASP A 93 10.68 35.03 7.82
C ASP A 93 11.18 33.58 7.94
N PHE A 94 12.05 33.22 7.00
CA PHE A 94 12.61 31.88 6.86
C PHE A 94 13.75 31.73 7.87
N ASP A 95 13.42 31.38 9.09
CA ASP A 95 14.41 30.99 10.08
C ASP A 95 14.72 29.50 9.86
N ALA A 96 15.84 29.25 9.18
CA ALA A 96 16.39 27.93 9.09
C ALA A 96 17.23 27.66 10.33
N GLU A 97 16.80 26.76 11.17
CA GLU A 97 17.57 26.31 12.33
C GLU A 97 18.38 25.07 11.97
N ASP A 98 19.70 25.14 12.23
CA ASP A 98 20.54 23.95 12.20
C ASP A 98 20.19 23.09 13.40
N ILE A 99 19.84 21.82 13.14
CA ILE A 99 19.50 20.86 14.17
C ILE A 99 20.56 19.75 14.23
N ASP A 100 20.80 19.20 15.43
CA ASP A 100 21.86 18.23 15.68
C ASP A 100 21.63 16.87 14.98
N GLY A 101 20.48 16.65 14.41
CA GLY A 101 20.13 15.44 13.66
C GLY A 101 18.63 15.27 13.54
N ILE A 102 18.22 14.47 12.55
CA ILE A 102 16.82 14.07 12.38
C ILE A 102 16.76 12.54 12.50
N GLU A 103 15.96 12.07 13.43
CA GLU A 103 15.64 10.65 13.55
C GLU A 103 14.29 10.37 12.91
N TYR A 104 14.25 9.39 12.01
CA TYR A 104 13.04 8.94 11.34
C TYR A 104 12.78 7.47 11.67
N GLU A 105 11.67 7.19 12.33
CA GLU A 105 11.24 5.82 12.58
C GLU A 105 10.81 5.16 11.26
N LEU A 106 11.29 3.93 11.04
CA LEU A 106 10.84 3.13 9.90
C LEU A 106 9.33 2.79 10.05
N PRO A 107 8.63 2.56 8.93
CA PRO A 107 7.19 2.29 8.92
C PRO A 107 6.86 0.89 9.44
N THR A 108 7.15 0.63 10.72
CA THR A 108 6.97 -0.68 11.34
C THR A 108 5.53 -1.17 11.20
N MET A 109 5.37 -2.38 10.65
CA MET A 109 4.07 -2.97 10.35
C MET A 109 3.96 -4.41 10.84
N PHE A 110 2.83 -4.75 11.43
CA PHE A 110 2.44 -6.12 11.73
C PHE A 110 1.48 -6.62 10.67
N ASN A 111 1.74 -7.83 10.16
CA ASN A 111 0.88 -8.53 9.22
C ASN A 111 0.56 -9.93 9.74
N PHE A 112 -0.68 -10.33 9.59
CA PHE A 112 -1.16 -11.69 9.83
C PHE A 112 -1.98 -12.13 8.64
N GLY A 113 -1.72 -13.34 8.13
CA GLY A 113 -2.46 -13.91 7.01
C GLY A 113 -2.81 -15.38 7.27
N ALA A 114 -3.99 -15.76 6.80
CA ALA A 114 -4.37 -17.16 6.77
C ALA A 114 -5.06 -17.47 5.44
N SER A 115 -4.77 -18.64 4.87
CA SER A 115 -5.46 -19.13 3.67
C SER A 115 -5.76 -20.61 3.78
N LEU A 116 -6.94 -20.97 3.26
CA LEU A 116 -7.40 -22.33 3.17
C LEU A 116 -7.64 -22.69 1.71
N THR A 117 -6.88 -23.65 1.22
CA THR A 117 -7.06 -24.21 -0.13
C THR A 117 -7.79 -25.54 -0.03
N MET A 118 -8.89 -25.66 -0.76
CA MET A 118 -9.75 -26.86 -0.81
C MET A 118 -9.93 -27.23 -2.30
N GLY A 119 -9.05 -28.08 -2.83
CA GLY A 119 -9.07 -28.45 -4.23
C GLY A 119 -8.92 -27.23 -5.17
N LYS A 120 -10.04 -26.79 -5.77
CA LYS A 120 -10.05 -25.65 -6.72
C LYS A 120 -10.41 -24.31 -6.05
N LEU A 121 -10.80 -24.33 -4.80
CA LEU A 121 -11.17 -23.14 -4.03
C LEU A 121 -10.06 -22.77 -3.07
N THR A 122 -9.68 -21.50 -3.06
CA THR A 122 -8.82 -20.89 -2.04
C THR A 122 -9.55 -19.70 -1.42
N THR A 123 -9.59 -19.67 -0.09
CA THR A 123 -10.06 -18.52 0.67
C THR A 123 -8.91 -17.94 1.46
N SER A 124 -8.86 -16.62 1.62
CA SER A 124 -7.84 -15.97 2.44
C SER A 124 -8.42 -14.86 3.31
N VAL A 125 -7.74 -14.62 4.41
CA VAL A 125 -7.92 -13.46 5.27
C VAL A 125 -6.54 -12.91 5.60
N ASP A 126 -6.37 -11.58 5.45
CA ASP A 126 -5.15 -10.90 5.80
C ASP A 126 -5.48 -9.67 6.65
N TYR A 127 -4.76 -9.51 7.73
CA TYR A 127 -4.85 -8.38 8.66
C TYR A 127 -3.52 -7.65 8.69
N GLY A 128 -3.56 -6.32 8.60
CA GLY A 128 -2.38 -5.48 8.68
C GLY A 128 -2.63 -4.27 9.57
N VAL A 129 -1.63 -3.88 10.34
CA VAL A 129 -1.67 -2.66 11.17
C VAL A 129 -0.26 -2.10 11.33
N GLY A 130 -0.13 -0.79 11.16
CA GLY A 130 1.11 -0.08 11.45
C GLY A 130 1.23 0.26 12.94
N PHE A 131 2.46 0.28 13.45
CA PHE A 131 2.76 0.74 14.80
C PHE A 131 2.94 2.26 14.87
N ASN A 132 3.25 2.88 13.74
CA ASN A 132 3.39 4.33 13.60
C ASN A 132 2.72 4.80 12.32
N ASP A 133 2.68 6.12 12.10
CA ASP A 133 2.17 6.75 10.89
C ASP A 133 3.34 7.31 10.03
N SER A 134 4.50 6.65 10.06
CA SER A 134 5.68 7.04 9.29
C SER A 134 5.57 6.60 7.83
N GLY A 135 5.94 7.48 6.90
CA GLY A 135 5.90 7.21 5.46
C GLY A 135 4.50 6.88 4.96
N THR A 136 4.33 5.70 4.37
CA THR A 136 3.05 5.18 3.87
C THR A 136 2.31 4.31 4.87
N ASN A 137 2.85 4.16 6.09
CA ASN A 137 2.28 3.34 7.13
C ASN A 137 1.05 3.98 7.77
N SER A 138 0.25 3.19 8.46
CA SER A 138 -0.93 3.65 9.15
C SER A 138 -1.23 2.81 10.37
N LYS A 139 -1.50 3.47 11.49
CA LYS A 139 -2.07 2.84 12.70
C LYS A 139 -3.50 2.34 12.49
N ARG A 140 -4.14 2.71 11.38
CA ARG A 140 -5.46 2.18 11.03
C ARG A 140 -5.32 0.79 10.47
N SER A 141 -5.91 -0.18 11.15
CA SER A 141 -5.88 -1.57 10.70
C SER A 141 -6.65 -1.77 9.40
N THR A 142 -6.16 -2.72 8.61
CA THR A 142 -6.81 -3.20 7.40
C THR A 142 -7.13 -4.67 7.52
N LEU A 143 -8.29 -5.06 7.01
CA LEU A 143 -8.70 -6.45 6.87
C LEU A 143 -9.01 -6.72 5.41
N ASN A 144 -8.36 -7.74 4.83
CA ASN A 144 -8.59 -8.18 3.47
C ASN A 144 -9.18 -9.59 3.50
N LEU A 145 -10.19 -9.79 2.68
CA LEU A 145 -10.78 -11.11 2.44
C LEU A 145 -10.64 -11.45 0.97
N GLY A 146 -10.21 -12.65 0.67
CA GLY A 146 -9.98 -13.13 -0.69
C GLY A 146 -10.64 -14.47 -0.97
N LEU A 147 -11.06 -14.64 -2.21
CA LEU A 147 -11.61 -15.88 -2.75
C LEU A 147 -11.02 -16.11 -4.15
N GLU A 148 -10.46 -17.28 -4.39
CA GLU A 148 -10.07 -17.74 -5.73
C GLU A 148 -10.75 -19.08 -6.02
N TYR A 149 -11.38 -19.17 -7.18
CA TYR A 149 -11.90 -20.43 -7.71
C TYR A 149 -11.28 -20.72 -9.08
N ARG A 150 -10.61 -21.87 -9.21
CA ARG A 150 -9.96 -22.31 -10.44
C ARG A 150 -10.92 -23.12 -11.30
N LEU A 151 -11.55 -22.44 -12.25
CA LEU A 151 -12.41 -23.09 -13.24
C LEU A 151 -11.56 -23.98 -14.15
N LEU A 152 -11.95 -25.23 -14.29
CA LEU A 152 -11.22 -26.27 -15.07
C LEU A 152 -9.73 -26.40 -14.67
N GLY A 153 -9.29 -25.82 -13.54
CA GLY A 153 -7.90 -25.81 -13.12
C GLY A 153 -6.99 -24.81 -13.87
N LEU A 154 -7.52 -24.10 -14.87
CA LEU A 154 -6.76 -23.23 -15.77
C LEU A 154 -7.17 -21.76 -15.67
N VAL A 155 -8.41 -21.48 -15.27
CA VAL A 155 -8.96 -20.13 -15.23
C VAL A 155 -9.23 -19.74 -13.79
N PRO A 156 -8.31 -19.01 -13.10
CA PRO A 156 -8.57 -18.47 -11.80
C PRO A 156 -9.56 -17.29 -11.89
N LEU A 157 -10.67 -17.40 -11.17
CA LEU A 157 -11.59 -16.32 -10.89
C LEU A 157 -11.32 -15.84 -9.47
N ARG A 158 -11.11 -14.54 -9.28
CA ARG A 158 -10.71 -13.94 -8.01
C ARG A 158 -11.69 -12.87 -7.60
N PHE A 159 -12.05 -12.88 -6.31
CA PHE A 159 -12.84 -11.85 -5.68
C PHE A 159 -12.18 -11.46 -4.38
N GLY A 160 -12.26 -10.19 -4.03
CA GLY A 160 -11.68 -9.69 -2.79
C GLY A 160 -12.41 -8.47 -2.27
N THR A 161 -12.25 -8.25 -0.97
CA THR A 161 -12.66 -6.99 -0.34
C THR A 161 -11.63 -6.59 0.69
N ARG A 162 -11.39 -5.28 0.82
CA ARG A 162 -10.57 -4.67 1.85
C ARG A 162 -11.41 -3.66 2.62
N VAL A 163 -11.36 -3.75 3.94
CA VAL A 163 -11.98 -2.79 4.86
C VAL A 163 -10.93 -2.22 5.79
N GLY A 164 -11.09 -0.96 6.18
CA GLY A 164 -10.16 -0.25 7.06
C GLY A 164 -9.05 0.50 6.31
N GLY A 165 -8.06 1.01 7.06
CA GLY A 165 -7.07 1.94 6.53
C GLY A 165 -7.63 3.35 6.35
N TYR A 166 -7.07 4.09 5.40
CA TYR A 166 -7.52 5.46 5.05
C TYR A 166 -8.60 5.49 3.97
N SER A 167 -8.80 4.41 3.26
CA SER A 167 -9.79 4.34 2.18
C SER A 167 -11.09 3.69 2.65
N SER A 168 -12.17 4.05 1.99
CA SER A 168 -13.45 3.32 2.08
C SER A 168 -13.26 1.85 1.66
N THR A 169 -14.28 1.03 1.88
CA THR A 169 -14.25 -0.38 1.47
C THR A 169 -13.92 -0.52 -0.02
N VAL A 170 -12.96 -1.38 -0.32
CA VAL A 170 -12.56 -1.70 -1.69
C VAL A 170 -13.07 -3.08 -2.06
N TYR A 171 -13.71 -3.19 -3.19
CA TYR A 171 -14.13 -4.45 -3.79
C TYR A 171 -13.29 -4.72 -5.03
N SER A 172 -12.84 -5.96 -5.20
CA SER A 172 -12.00 -6.35 -6.31
C SER A 172 -12.52 -7.63 -6.95
N ALA A 173 -12.44 -7.69 -8.27
CA ALA A 173 -12.73 -8.89 -9.04
C ALA A 173 -11.68 -9.06 -10.13
N GLY A 174 -11.30 -10.30 -10.44
CA GLY A 174 -10.32 -10.59 -11.46
C GLY A 174 -10.50 -11.97 -12.06
N ALA A 175 -9.92 -12.15 -13.24
CA ALA A 175 -9.84 -13.43 -13.93
C ALA A 175 -8.47 -13.56 -14.59
N GLY A 176 -8.06 -14.79 -14.82
CA GLY A 176 -6.79 -15.07 -15.49
C GLY A 176 -6.83 -16.34 -16.29
N ILE A 177 -5.73 -16.62 -16.96
CA ILE A 177 -5.42 -17.89 -17.61
C ILE A 177 -4.08 -18.34 -17.04
N ASP A 178 -4.04 -19.52 -16.47
CA ASP A 178 -2.84 -20.16 -15.92
C ASP A 178 -2.60 -21.48 -16.68
N LEU A 179 -1.80 -21.39 -17.71
CA LEU A 179 -1.26 -22.53 -18.41
C LEU A 179 0.13 -22.81 -17.87
N ASN A 180 0.56 -24.05 -17.82
CA ASN A 180 1.86 -24.41 -17.21
C ASN A 180 3.04 -23.57 -17.72
N PHE A 181 2.97 -23.08 -18.96
CA PHE A 181 4.00 -22.27 -19.61
C PHE A 181 3.64 -20.77 -19.71
N LEU A 182 2.39 -20.40 -19.49
CA LEU A 182 1.89 -19.03 -19.67
C LEU A 182 0.88 -18.68 -18.58
N GLU A 183 1.11 -17.57 -17.91
CA GLU A 183 0.16 -16.99 -16.96
C GLU A 183 -0.17 -15.55 -17.35
N PHE A 184 -1.45 -15.22 -17.33
CA PHE A 184 -1.95 -13.86 -17.54
C PHE A 184 -3.15 -13.62 -16.64
N SER A 185 -3.25 -12.44 -16.06
CA SER A 185 -4.40 -12.06 -15.21
C SER A 185 -4.79 -10.61 -15.44
N ALA A 186 -6.07 -10.34 -15.30
CA ALA A 186 -6.64 -8.98 -15.29
C ALA A 186 -7.60 -8.83 -14.13
N GLY A 187 -7.68 -7.63 -13.58
CA GLY A 187 -8.56 -7.33 -12.45
C GLY A 187 -9.03 -5.89 -12.44
N LEU A 188 -10.15 -5.70 -11.75
CA LEU A 188 -10.77 -4.41 -11.49
C LEU A 188 -10.92 -4.25 -9.99
N SER A 189 -10.70 -3.04 -9.49
CA SER A 189 -10.99 -2.64 -8.12
C SER A 189 -11.89 -1.43 -8.11
N LEU A 190 -12.90 -1.49 -7.24
CA LEU A 190 -13.86 -0.41 -7.02
C LEU A 190 -13.70 0.06 -5.58
N VAL A 191 -13.49 1.36 -5.40
CA VAL A 191 -13.56 1.97 -4.06
C VAL A 191 -14.99 2.37 -3.81
N GLY A 192 -15.57 1.88 -2.71
CA GLY A 192 -16.91 2.24 -2.27
C GLY A 192 -17.02 3.75 -2.10
N ASN A 193 -18.12 4.31 -2.54
CA ASN A 193 -18.37 5.74 -2.52
C ASN A 193 -19.00 6.15 -1.18
N ASP A 194 -18.46 7.20 -0.58
CA ASP A 194 -19.23 8.10 0.28
C ASP A 194 -19.81 9.20 -0.63
N THR A 195 -21.09 9.50 -0.51
CA THR A 195 -21.83 10.40 -1.41
C THR A 195 -21.21 11.78 -1.59
N GLU A 196 -20.27 12.16 -0.73
CA GLU A 196 -19.57 13.45 -0.76
C GLU A 196 -18.25 13.42 -1.53
N ASN A 197 -17.57 12.26 -1.65
CA ASN A 197 -16.17 12.20 -2.11
C ASN A 197 -15.95 11.49 -3.46
N GLY A 198 -16.98 11.01 -4.11
CA GLY A 198 -16.86 10.29 -5.37
C GLY A 198 -16.17 8.91 -5.22
N GLY A 199 -16.53 7.95 -6.06
CA GLY A 199 -15.88 6.65 -6.11
C GLY A 199 -14.72 6.62 -7.10
N SER A 200 -13.82 5.66 -6.96
CA SER A 200 -12.77 5.42 -7.94
C SER A 200 -12.77 3.97 -8.45
N VAL A 201 -12.39 3.82 -9.71
CA VAL A 201 -12.22 2.52 -10.38
C VAL A 201 -10.76 2.41 -10.80
N ALA A 202 -10.11 1.32 -10.43
CA ALA A 202 -8.79 0.99 -10.91
C ALA A 202 -8.83 -0.33 -11.69
N ALA A 203 -8.17 -0.37 -12.84
CA ALA A 203 -7.95 -1.56 -13.63
C ALA A 203 -6.47 -1.93 -13.60
N ALA A 204 -6.15 -3.20 -13.43
CA ALA A 204 -4.79 -3.69 -13.45
C ALA A 204 -4.69 -4.96 -14.30
N PHE A 205 -3.57 -5.08 -15.01
CA PHE A 205 -3.18 -6.28 -15.71
C PHE A 205 -1.92 -6.82 -15.01
N SER A 206 -1.97 -8.05 -14.57
CA SER A 206 -0.81 -8.75 -14.06
C SER A 206 -0.04 -9.33 -15.27
N GLY A 207 1.28 -9.15 -15.23
CA GLY A 207 2.14 -9.39 -16.37
C GLY A 207 2.07 -10.79 -16.97
N LEU A 208 2.47 -10.88 -18.22
CA LEU A 208 2.70 -12.12 -18.93
C LEU A 208 3.89 -12.84 -18.30
N VAL A 209 3.64 -13.97 -17.64
CA VAL A 209 4.70 -14.83 -17.10
C VAL A 209 4.87 -16.02 -18.04
N LEU A 210 6.05 -16.14 -18.62
CA LEU A 210 6.46 -17.30 -19.41
C LEU A 210 7.35 -18.20 -18.56
N ARG A 211 7.01 -19.48 -18.45
CA ARG A 211 7.80 -20.52 -17.77
C ARG A 211 8.33 -21.51 -18.81
N PHE A 212 9.63 -21.71 -18.89
CA PHE A 212 10.31 -22.66 -19.80
C PHE A 212 11.32 -23.48 -19.04
#